data_6f2b1e7ad53b97c190318c1def7ea9ce
#
_entry.id   6f2b1e7ad53b97c190318c1def7ea9ce
#
_cell.length_a   1.000
_cell.length_b   1.000
_cell.length_c   1.000
_cell.angle_alpha   90.00
_cell.angle_beta   90.00
_cell.angle_gamma   90.00
#
_symmetry.space_group_name_H-M   'P 1'
#
loop_
_entity.id
_entity.type
_entity.pdbx_description
1 polymer ?
#
loop_
_entity_poly.entity_id
_entity_poly.type
_entity_poly.pdbx_seq_one_letter_code
_entity_poly.pdbx_strand_id
1 'polypeptide(L)'
;SAFSRLIGTNYKRVFDGIFQTLETGLSNLGSTAKEQSKAVRDLLYLIKDIPMDDKQDYDVLGFIYEYLISNFAANAGKKAGEFYTPHEVSLLMSEIIAEHLKDRSEIKIYDPCSGSGSLLINIGKSVSKHMDSKDNIKYYAQELKKNTYNLTRMNLVMRGILPDNIKVRNGDTLEEDWPDFEDSDPIGTYE
;
A
#
# COMPACT_ATOMS: atom_id res chain seq x y z
N SER A 1 -0.12 21.78 7.08
CA SER A 1 -0.83 21.63 5.81
C SER A 1 -2.31 21.34 6.06
N ALA A 2 -3.17 21.63 5.06
CA ALA A 2 -4.61 21.37 5.16
C ALA A 2 -4.88 19.87 5.39
N PHE A 3 -4.08 19.02 4.82
CA PHE A 3 -4.14 17.55 4.95
C PHE A 3 -3.90 17.08 6.40
N SER A 4 -2.96 17.71 7.10
CA SER A 4 -2.68 17.39 8.51
C SER A 4 -3.82 17.75 9.47
N ARG A 5 -4.76 18.59 9.04
CA ARG A 5 -5.94 18.97 9.84
C ARG A 5 -7.13 18.05 9.62
N LEU A 6 -7.20 17.39 8.46
CA LEU A 6 -8.28 16.47 8.11
C LEU A 6 -8.04 15.07 8.71
N ILE A 7 -6.78 14.74 9.03
CA ILE A 7 -6.40 13.44 9.54
C ILE A 7 -6.24 13.57 11.06
N GLY A 8 -7.12 12.93 11.81
CA GLY A 8 -6.99 12.82 13.27
C GLY A 8 -5.61 12.27 13.67
N THR A 9 -5.23 12.45 14.92
CA THR A 9 -3.91 12.09 15.46
C THR A 9 -3.48 10.65 15.17
N ASN A 10 -4.43 9.71 15.06
CA ASN A 10 -4.16 8.30 14.80
C ASN A 10 -3.62 8.05 13.39
N TYR A 11 -4.09 8.80 12.39
CA TYR A 11 -3.61 8.67 11.01
C TYR A 11 -2.27 9.37 10.78
N LYS A 12 -1.87 10.30 11.65
CA LYS A 12 -0.62 11.04 11.51
C LYS A 12 0.58 10.12 11.36
N ARG A 13 0.67 9.09 12.20
CA ARG A 13 1.77 8.10 12.17
C ARG A 13 1.86 7.37 10.83
N VAL A 14 0.73 7.02 10.23
CA VAL A 14 0.69 6.27 8.97
C VAL A 14 1.03 7.16 7.77
N PHE A 15 0.69 8.46 7.83
CA PHE A 15 0.98 9.41 6.77
C PHE A 15 2.31 10.16 6.92
N ASP A 16 3.00 9.97 8.05
CA ASP A 16 4.27 10.65 8.29
C ASP A 16 5.32 10.28 7.23
N GLY A 17 5.93 11.29 6.62
CA GLY A 17 6.95 11.13 5.59
C GLY A 17 6.47 10.65 4.21
N ILE A 18 5.19 10.31 4.02
CA ILE A 18 4.66 9.81 2.72
C ILE A 18 4.89 10.85 1.60
N PHE A 19 4.62 12.12 1.89
CA PHE A 19 4.72 13.19 0.89
C PHE A 19 6.12 13.77 0.71
N GLN A 20 7.09 13.36 1.52
CA GLN A 20 8.46 13.85 1.43
C GLN A 20 9.10 13.57 0.07
N THR A 21 8.80 12.41 -0.50
CA THR A 21 9.27 12.04 -1.85
C THR A 21 8.68 12.95 -2.93
N LEU A 22 7.44 13.40 -2.78
CA LEU A 22 6.83 14.36 -3.70
C LEU A 22 7.53 15.73 -3.61
N GLU A 23 7.83 16.19 -2.39
CA GLU A 23 8.54 17.46 -2.18
C GLU A 23 9.94 17.44 -2.81
N THR A 24 10.70 16.37 -2.61
CA THR A 24 12.04 16.21 -3.21
C THR A 24 11.99 16.01 -4.72
N GLY A 25 10.92 15.41 -5.25
CA GLY A 25 10.70 15.17 -6.68
C GLY A 25 10.26 16.38 -7.48
N LEU A 26 9.82 17.47 -6.83
CA LEU A 26 9.32 18.68 -7.52
C LEU A 26 10.37 19.30 -8.45
N SER A 27 11.64 19.22 -8.10
CA SER A 27 12.74 19.73 -8.95
C SER A 27 12.82 19.05 -10.31
N ASN A 28 12.31 17.83 -10.45
CA ASN A 28 12.26 17.11 -11.73
C ASN A 28 11.14 17.58 -12.65
N LEU A 29 10.18 18.36 -12.12
CA LEU A 29 9.02 18.87 -12.87
C LEU A 29 9.26 20.23 -13.53
N GLY A 30 10.39 20.86 -13.26
CA GLY A 30 10.76 22.14 -13.83
C GLY A 30 11.83 22.86 -13.01
N SER A 31 12.50 23.81 -13.64
CA SER A 31 13.60 24.58 -13.06
C SER A 31 13.12 25.74 -12.20
N THR A 32 11.85 26.15 -12.35
CA THR A 32 11.25 27.26 -11.60
C THR A 32 10.00 26.81 -10.85
N ALA A 33 9.70 27.48 -9.74
CA ALA A 33 8.48 27.23 -8.96
C ALA A 33 7.20 27.37 -9.81
N LYS A 34 7.22 28.25 -10.83
CA LYS A 34 6.09 28.44 -11.75
C LYS A 34 5.89 27.21 -12.64
N GLU A 35 6.96 26.66 -13.19
CA GLU A 35 6.93 25.45 -14.02
C GLU A 35 6.48 24.24 -13.18
N GLN A 36 7.03 24.05 -11.99
CA GLN A 36 6.66 23.01 -11.06
C GLN A 36 5.18 23.09 -10.69
N SER A 37 4.69 24.29 -10.33
CA SER A 37 3.28 24.51 -10.00
C SER A 37 2.36 24.26 -11.19
N LYS A 38 2.80 24.60 -12.41
CA LYS A 38 2.05 24.31 -13.63
C LYS A 38 1.97 22.82 -13.88
N ALA A 39 3.08 22.10 -13.82
CA ALA A 39 3.13 20.66 -14.05
C ALA A 39 2.26 19.88 -13.04
N VAL A 40 2.32 20.25 -11.76
CA VAL A 40 1.45 19.64 -10.72
C VAL A 40 -0.02 19.92 -11.00
N ARG A 41 -0.37 21.14 -11.35
CA ARG A 41 -1.76 21.49 -11.68
C ARG A 41 -2.26 20.73 -12.91
N ASP A 42 -1.46 20.67 -13.97
CA ASP A 42 -1.82 19.97 -15.19
C ASP A 42 -2.02 18.47 -14.93
N LEU A 43 -1.16 17.85 -14.08
CA LEU A 43 -1.34 16.50 -13.61
C LEU A 43 -2.64 16.31 -12.83
N LEU A 44 -2.95 17.21 -11.89
CA LEU A 44 -4.20 17.15 -11.12
C LEU A 44 -5.43 17.25 -12.03
N TYR A 45 -5.39 18.05 -13.08
CA TYR A 45 -6.46 18.11 -14.07
C TYR A 45 -6.64 16.83 -14.86
N LEU A 46 -5.56 16.10 -15.14
CA LEU A 46 -5.63 14.81 -15.84
C LEU A 46 -6.24 13.70 -14.98
N ILE A 47 -5.95 13.71 -13.67
CA ILE A 47 -6.39 12.62 -12.78
C ILE A 47 -7.70 12.91 -12.03
N LYS A 48 -8.20 14.16 -12.03
CA LYS A 48 -9.37 14.57 -11.24
C LYS A 48 -10.65 13.79 -11.56
N ASP A 49 -10.76 13.31 -12.80
CA ASP A 49 -11.94 12.61 -13.29
C ASP A 49 -11.81 11.07 -13.19
N ILE A 50 -10.66 10.58 -12.69
CA ILE A 50 -10.48 9.16 -12.39
C ILE A 50 -11.30 8.84 -11.14
N PRO A 51 -12.27 7.92 -11.21
CA PRO A 51 -13.07 7.56 -10.05
C PRO A 51 -12.19 6.83 -9.02
N MET A 52 -11.97 7.47 -7.88
CA MET A 52 -11.18 6.95 -6.75
C MET A 52 -12.07 6.59 -5.55
N ASP A 53 -13.39 6.61 -5.76
CA ASP A 53 -14.35 6.22 -4.74
C ASP A 53 -14.53 4.70 -4.71
N ASP A 54 -14.81 4.16 -3.52
CA ASP A 54 -14.97 2.70 -3.28
C ASP A 54 -16.21 2.07 -3.99
N LYS A 55 -16.84 2.80 -4.92
CA LYS A 55 -18.00 2.33 -5.67
C LYS A 55 -17.66 1.39 -6.83
N GLN A 56 -16.36 1.20 -7.06
CA GLN A 56 -15.87 0.34 -8.12
C GLN A 56 -15.62 -1.06 -7.57
N ASP A 57 -16.04 -2.07 -8.30
CA ASP A 57 -15.82 -3.48 -7.93
C ASP A 57 -14.34 -3.93 -8.01
N TYR A 58 -13.45 -3.08 -8.52
CA TYR A 58 -12.04 -3.39 -8.69
C TYR A 58 -11.12 -2.32 -8.05
N ASP A 59 -9.89 -2.71 -7.77
CA ASP A 59 -8.87 -1.84 -7.21
C ASP A 59 -8.30 -0.87 -8.26
N VAL A 60 -8.92 0.30 -8.41
CA VAL A 60 -8.47 1.33 -9.36
C VAL A 60 -7.04 1.78 -9.09
N LEU A 61 -6.67 1.96 -7.83
CA LEU A 61 -5.32 2.41 -7.46
C LEU A 61 -4.27 1.34 -7.74
N GLY A 62 -4.57 0.08 -7.39
CA GLY A 62 -3.72 -1.05 -7.72
C GLY A 62 -3.55 -1.20 -9.23
N PHE A 63 -4.64 -1.11 -9.99
CA PHE A 63 -4.59 -1.16 -11.45
C PHE A 63 -3.74 -0.04 -12.06
N ILE A 64 -3.91 1.20 -11.61
CA ILE A 64 -3.09 2.34 -12.08
C ILE A 64 -1.62 2.07 -11.75
N TYR A 65 -1.33 1.57 -10.56
CA TYR A 65 0.04 1.27 -10.15
C TYR A 65 0.67 0.18 -11.03
N GLU A 66 -0.02 -0.94 -11.25
CA GLU A 66 0.42 -2.02 -12.13
C GLU A 66 0.65 -1.53 -13.57
N TYR A 67 -0.28 -0.73 -14.09
CA TYR A 67 -0.15 -0.12 -15.40
C TYR A 67 1.10 0.77 -15.50
N LEU A 68 1.34 1.62 -14.50
CA LEU A 68 2.51 2.50 -14.48
C LEU A 68 3.81 1.69 -14.38
N ILE A 69 3.88 0.68 -13.50
CA ILE A 69 5.06 -0.18 -13.39
C ILE A 69 5.34 -0.91 -14.70
N SER A 70 4.33 -1.49 -15.34
CA SER A 70 4.51 -2.20 -16.61
C SER A 70 5.06 -1.28 -17.70
N ASN A 71 4.57 -0.04 -17.77
CA ASN A 71 5.08 0.96 -18.71
C ASN A 71 6.50 1.43 -18.39
N PHE A 72 6.81 1.65 -17.10
CA PHE A 72 8.16 2.04 -16.68
C PHE A 72 9.17 0.90 -16.89
N ALA A 73 8.78 -0.34 -16.59
CA ALA A 73 9.62 -1.51 -16.84
C ALA A 73 9.92 -1.70 -18.32
N ALA A 74 8.94 -1.49 -19.19
CA ALA A 74 9.13 -1.55 -20.65
C ALA A 74 10.08 -0.48 -21.15
N ASN A 75 10.06 0.74 -20.57
CA ASN A 75 10.87 1.87 -20.99
C ASN A 75 12.26 1.96 -20.31
N ALA A 76 12.40 1.41 -19.11
CA ALA A 76 13.64 1.51 -18.32
C ALA A 76 14.69 0.44 -18.62
N GLY A 77 14.39 -0.50 -19.51
CA GLY A 77 15.25 -1.66 -19.74
C GLY A 77 15.40 -2.50 -18.46
N LYS A 78 16.30 -3.48 -18.43
CA LYS A 78 16.48 -4.46 -17.34
C LYS A 78 16.86 -3.89 -15.95
N LYS A 79 16.73 -2.59 -15.72
CA LYS A 79 17.03 -1.95 -14.43
C LYS A 79 15.87 -1.90 -13.45
N ALA A 80 14.65 -2.14 -13.88
CA ALA A 80 13.50 -2.23 -12.98
C ALA A 80 13.38 -3.66 -12.46
N GLY A 81 14.13 -4.00 -11.43
CA GLY A 81 13.95 -5.23 -10.66
C GLY A 81 12.70 -5.18 -9.77
N GLU A 82 11.66 -4.49 -10.23
CA GLU A 82 10.37 -4.43 -9.58
C GLU A 82 9.45 -5.41 -10.28
N PHE A 83 9.23 -6.55 -9.63
CA PHE A 83 8.23 -7.52 -10.03
C PHE A 83 6.96 -7.25 -9.24
N TYR A 84 5.82 -7.29 -9.89
CA TYR A 84 4.54 -7.26 -9.20
C TYR A 84 3.81 -8.60 -9.45
N THR A 85 3.01 -8.98 -8.48
CA THR A 85 2.13 -10.14 -8.63
C THR A 85 0.96 -9.75 -9.53
N PRO A 86 0.76 -10.41 -10.69
CA PRO A 86 -0.39 -10.12 -11.55
C PRO A 86 -1.70 -10.18 -10.77
N HIS A 87 -2.63 -9.29 -11.11
CA HIS A 87 -3.88 -9.14 -10.36
C HIS A 87 -4.66 -10.47 -10.23
N GLU A 88 -4.76 -11.23 -11.30
CA GLU A 88 -5.47 -12.51 -11.33
C GLU A 88 -4.81 -13.56 -10.44
N VAL A 89 -3.47 -13.55 -10.36
CA VAL A 89 -2.71 -14.45 -9.48
C VAL A 89 -2.93 -14.04 -8.02
N SER A 90 -2.89 -12.74 -7.73
CA SER A 90 -3.17 -12.21 -6.39
C SER A 90 -4.58 -12.56 -5.92
N LEU A 91 -5.59 -12.45 -6.82
CA LEU A 91 -6.96 -12.85 -6.50
C LEU A 91 -7.07 -14.34 -6.21
N LEU A 92 -6.48 -15.19 -7.05
CA LEU A 92 -6.52 -16.64 -6.85
C LEU A 92 -5.88 -17.04 -5.51
N MET A 93 -4.71 -16.48 -5.20
CA MET A 93 -4.05 -16.70 -3.91
C MET A 93 -4.93 -16.24 -2.74
N SER A 94 -5.58 -15.09 -2.88
CA SER A 94 -6.44 -14.51 -1.85
C SER A 94 -7.67 -15.36 -1.56
N GLU A 95 -8.31 -15.93 -2.59
CA GLU A 95 -9.47 -16.82 -2.41
C GLU A 95 -9.07 -18.16 -1.76
N ILE A 96 -7.91 -18.71 -2.13
CA ILE A 96 -7.37 -19.95 -1.50
C ILE A 96 -7.12 -19.70 0.00
N ILE A 97 -6.45 -18.60 0.34
CA ILE A 97 -6.16 -18.23 1.72
C ILE A 97 -7.45 -17.97 2.50
N ALA A 98 -8.41 -17.25 1.90
CA ALA A 98 -9.67 -16.94 2.54
C ALA A 98 -10.49 -18.20 2.86
N GLU A 99 -10.53 -19.17 1.95
CA GLU A 99 -11.19 -20.46 2.21
C GLU A 99 -10.53 -21.22 3.35
N HIS A 100 -9.19 -21.19 3.42
CA HIS A 100 -8.45 -21.84 4.51
C HIS A 100 -8.70 -21.19 5.87
N LEU A 101 -8.92 -19.87 5.90
CA LEU A 101 -9.06 -19.07 7.12
C LEU A 101 -10.51 -18.75 7.49
N LYS A 102 -11.50 -19.27 6.78
CA LYS A 102 -12.92 -18.88 6.90
C LYS A 102 -13.54 -19.04 8.30
N ASP A 103 -12.98 -19.94 9.12
CA ASP A 103 -13.48 -20.20 10.47
C ASP A 103 -12.73 -19.41 11.56
N ARG A 104 -11.84 -18.50 11.17
CA ARG A 104 -11.08 -17.66 12.10
C ARG A 104 -11.85 -16.38 12.44
N SER A 105 -11.84 -15.99 13.69
CA SER A 105 -12.44 -14.74 14.19
C SER A 105 -11.49 -13.56 14.16
N GLU A 106 -10.20 -13.78 14.17
CA GLU A 106 -9.13 -12.80 14.06
C GLU A 106 -8.04 -13.33 13.13
N ILE A 107 -7.50 -12.47 12.26
CA ILE A 107 -6.50 -12.85 11.28
C ILE A 107 -5.38 -11.81 11.26
N LYS A 108 -4.14 -12.31 11.22
CA LYS A 108 -2.93 -11.53 11.00
C LYS A 108 -2.32 -11.93 9.65
N ILE A 109 -2.13 -10.96 8.77
CA ILE A 109 -1.56 -11.18 7.44
C ILE A 109 -0.20 -10.48 7.40
N TYR A 110 0.84 -11.20 7.01
CA TYR A 110 2.17 -10.62 6.81
C TYR A 110 2.68 -10.86 5.40
N ASP A 111 3.12 -9.78 4.76
CA ASP A 111 3.79 -9.81 3.47
C ASP A 111 5.23 -9.27 3.63
N PRO A 112 6.25 -10.15 3.54
CA PRO A 112 7.65 -9.76 3.71
C PRO A 112 8.22 -8.96 2.55
N CYS A 113 7.53 -8.88 1.41
CA CYS A 113 7.94 -8.17 0.20
C CYS A 113 6.73 -7.44 -0.41
N SER A 114 6.10 -6.59 0.39
CA SER A 114 4.74 -6.11 0.15
C SER A 114 4.53 -5.31 -1.15
N GLY A 115 5.59 -4.77 -1.72
CA GLY A 115 5.47 -3.95 -2.92
C GLY A 115 4.51 -2.77 -2.69
N SER A 116 3.42 -2.73 -3.44
CA SER A 116 2.34 -1.75 -3.25
C SER A 116 1.32 -2.12 -2.17
N GLY A 117 1.40 -3.33 -1.60
CA GLY A 117 0.42 -3.90 -0.70
C GLY A 117 -0.79 -4.53 -1.38
N SER A 118 -0.77 -4.71 -2.71
CA SER A 118 -1.91 -5.26 -3.46
C SER A 118 -2.32 -6.65 -2.98
N LEU A 119 -1.36 -7.53 -2.70
CA LEU A 119 -1.65 -8.88 -2.20
C LEU A 119 -2.34 -8.83 -0.83
N LEU A 120 -1.81 -8.03 0.10
CA LEU A 120 -2.41 -7.82 1.43
C LEU A 120 -3.86 -7.32 1.32
N ILE A 121 -4.11 -6.35 0.45
CA ILE A 121 -5.43 -5.77 0.22
C ILE A 121 -6.40 -6.83 -0.31
N ASN A 122 -5.98 -7.60 -1.30
CA ASN A 122 -6.81 -8.64 -1.90
C ASN A 122 -7.12 -9.77 -0.91
N ILE A 123 -6.11 -10.23 -0.13
CA ILE A 123 -6.32 -11.23 0.93
C ILE A 123 -7.32 -10.67 1.96
N GLY A 124 -7.10 -9.45 2.45
CA GLY A 124 -8.01 -8.83 3.41
C GLY A 124 -9.44 -8.70 2.89
N LYS A 125 -9.61 -8.34 1.61
CA LYS A 125 -10.92 -8.27 0.96
C LYS A 125 -11.59 -9.64 0.88
N SER A 126 -10.86 -10.68 0.50
CA SER A 126 -11.42 -12.04 0.37
C SER A 126 -11.75 -12.63 1.73
N VAL A 127 -10.85 -12.51 2.70
CA VAL A 127 -11.05 -12.99 4.08
C VAL A 127 -12.23 -12.27 4.76
N SER A 128 -12.38 -10.97 4.56
CA SER A 128 -13.47 -10.20 5.18
C SER A 128 -14.87 -10.65 4.82
N LYS A 129 -15.02 -11.40 3.72
CA LYS A 129 -16.31 -12.00 3.34
C LYS A 129 -16.79 -13.07 4.33
N HIS A 130 -15.88 -13.63 5.12
CA HIS A 130 -16.14 -14.72 6.08
C HIS A 130 -16.05 -14.25 7.53
N MET A 131 -15.84 -12.95 7.77
CA MET A 131 -15.65 -12.40 9.11
C MET A 131 -16.80 -11.48 9.53
N ASP A 132 -17.10 -11.48 10.81
CA ASP A 132 -18.11 -10.57 11.41
C ASP A 132 -17.69 -9.10 11.32
N SER A 133 -16.38 -8.82 11.39
CA SER A 133 -15.82 -7.49 11.23
C SER A 133 -14.47 -7.53 10.53
N LYS A 134 -14.31 -6.66 9.52
CA LYS A 134 -13.03 -6.42 8.85
C LYS A 134 -11.97 -5.80 9.77
N ASP A 135 -12.38 -5.22 10.90
CA ASP A 135 -11.47 -4.62 11.86
C ASP A 135 -10.69 -5.68 12.68
N ASN A 136 -11.08 -6.95 12.57
CA ASN A 136 -10.37 -8.09 13.15
C ASN A 136 -9.21 -8.59 12.26
N ILE A 137 -8.92 -7.90 11.16
CA ILE A 137 -7.79 -8.22 10.28
C ILE A 137 -6.65 -7.24 10.56
N LYS A 138 -5.48 -7.77 10.92
CA LYS A 138 -4.25 -6.99 11.12
C LYS A 138 -3.30 -7.21 9.96
N TYR A 139 -2.75 -6.13 9.43
CA TYR A 139 -1.89 -6.10 8.26
C TYR A 139 -0.48 -5.74 8.64
N TYR A 140 0.44 -6.61 8.31
CA TYR A 140 1.88 -6.45 8.51
C TYR A 140 2.56 -6.49 7.15
N ALA A 141 3.44 -5.56 6.89
CA ALA A 141 4.15 -5.47 5.62
C ALA A 141 5.60 -5.06 5.83
N GLN A 142 6.51 -5.63 5.06
CA GLN A 142 7.89 -5.19 4.98
C GLN A 142 8.25 -4.87 3.53
N GLU A 143 8.98 -3.78 3.30
CA GLU A 143 9.37 -3.35 1.98
C GLU A 143 10.71 -2.61 2.04
N LEU A 144 11.65 -3.04 1.20
CA LEU A 144 13.00 -2.50 1.14
C LEU A 144 13.01 -1.06 0.60
N LYS A 145 12.28 -0.82 -0.49
CA LYS A 145 12.30 0.48 -1.15
C LYS A 145 11.39 1.48 -0.46
N LYS A 146 11.97 2.61 -0.03
CA LYS A 146 11.27 3.66 0.72
C LYS A 146 10.00 4.17 0.01
N ASN A 147 10.06 4.36 -1.30
CA ASN A 147 8.92 4.85 -2.08
C ASN A 147 7.77 3.84 -2.09
N THR A 148 8.09 2.58 -2.30
CA THR A 148 7.12 1.47 -2.33
C THR A 148 6.55 1.21 -0.94
N TYR A 149 7.38 1.28 0.10
CA TYR A 149 6.94 1.27 1.50
C TYR A 149 5.89 2.36 1.79
N ASN A 150 6.12 3.59 1.35
CA ASN A 150 5.17 4.68 1.51
C ASN A 150 3.86 4.41 0.74
N LEU A 151 3.97 3.79 -0.43
CA LEU A 151 2.82 3.41 -1.25
C LEU A 151 1.97 2.34 -0.57
N THR A 152 2.58 1.30 0.01
CA THR A 152 1.87 0.29 0.81
C THR A 152 1.06 0.93 1.93
N ARG A 153 1.68 1.81 2.72
CA ARG A 153 1.01 2.53 3.81
C ARG A 153 -0.19 3.33 3.32
N MET A 154 0.00 4.08 2.24
CA MET A 154 -1.04 4.90 1.65
C MET A 154 -2.20 4.04 1.13
N ASN A 155 -1.90 2.95 0.42
CA ASN A 155 -2.91 2.06 -0.15
C ASN A 155 -3.77 1.40 0.93
N LEU A 156 -3.16 0.90 2.02
CA LEU A 156 -3.89 0.30 3.13
C LEU A 156 -4.86 1.29 3.79
N VAL A 157 -4.40 2.53 4.05
CA VAL A 157 -5.25 3.58 4.64
C VAL A 157 -6.37 4.00 3.70
N MET A 158 -6.09 4.14 2.41
CA MET A 158 -7.11 4.52 1.42
C MET A 158 -8.20 3.46 1.24
N ARG A 159 -7.94 2.22 1.65
CA ARG A 159 -8.95 1.14 1.73
C ARG A 159 -9.74 1.15 3.03
N GLY A 160 -9.58 2.16 3.84
CA GLY A 160 -10.31 2.33 5.10
C GLY A 160 -9.86 1.37 6.19
N ILE A 161 -8.65 0.79 6.08
CA ILE A 161 -8.08 -0.02 7.15
C ILE A 161 -7.66 0.92 8.27
N LEU A 162 -8.05 0.56 9.51
CA LEU A 162 -7.74 1.37 10.69
C LEU A 162 -6.22 1.43 10.93
N PRO A 163 -5.67 2.58 11.33
CA PRO A 163 -4.24 2.73 11.59
C PRO A 163 -3.65 1.74 12.59
N ASP A 164 -4.44 1.33 13.58
CA ASP A 164 -4.03 0.38 14.60
C ASP A 164 -3.93 -1.06 14.08
N ASN A 165 -4.53 -1.32 12.92
CA ASN A 165 -4.45 -2.59 12.22
C ASN A 165 -3.35 -2.61 11.14
N ILE A 166 -2.55 -1.53 11.01
CA ILE A 166 -1.52 -1.40 9.98
C ILE A 166 -0.16 -1.27 10.66
N LYS A 167 0.72 -2.23 10.39
CA LYS A 167 2.14 -2.16 10.75
C LYS A 167 2.98 -2.40 9.49
N VAL A 168 3.69 -1.38 9.04
CA VAL A 168 4.55 -1.47 7.86
C VAL A 168 5.96 -1.04 8.23
N ARG A 169 6.96 -1.83 7.88
CA ARG A 169 8.37 -1.58 8.11
C ARG A 169 9.11 -1.36 6.80
N ASN A 170 10.01 -0.39 6.79
CA ASN A 170 10.98 -0.22 5.72
C ASN A 170 12.29 -0.89 6.11
N GLY A 171 12.62 -2.00 5.47
CA GLY A 171 13.82 -2.78 5.77
C GLY A 171 13.98 -3.97 4.83
N ASP A 172 15.17 -4.55 4.85
CA ASP A 172 15.49 -5.76 4.10
C ASP A 172 15.04 -7.00 4.88
N THR A 173 14.12 -7.74 4.33
CA THR A 173 13.56 -8.94 4.97
C THR A 173 14.58 -10.06 5.12
N LEU A 174 15.64 -10.06 4.32
CA LEU A 174 16.70 -11.07 4.38
C LEU A 174 17.77 -10.73 5.42
N GLU A 175 17.90 -9.46 5.79
CA GLU A 175 18.93 -8.98 6.72
C GLU A 175 18.35 -8.55 8.07
N GLU A 176 17.12 -8.07 8.08
CA GLU A 176 16.46 -7.56 9.26
C GLU A 176 15.31 -8.47 9.66
N ASP A 177 15.51 -9.20 10.75
CA ASP A 177 14.44 -10.00 11.34
C ASP A 177 13.28 -9.11 11.78
N TRP A 178 12.10 -9.39 11.27
CA TRP A 178 10.88 -8.77 11.71
C TRP A 178 9.78 -9.83 11.85
N PRO A 179 9.07 -9.66 12.85
CA PRO A 179 9.00 -8.49 13.72
C PRO A 179 10.01 -8.54 14.85
N ASP A 180 10.93 -7.59 14.82
CA ASP A 180 11.79 -7.33 15.95
C ASP A 180 10.94 -6.64 17.02
N PHE A 181 10.63 -7.36 18.07
CA PHE A 181 9.49 -7.13 18.96
C PHE A 181 9.84 -6.12 20.06
N GLU A 182 10.02 -4.89 19.73
CA GLU A 182 9.93 -3.81 20.70
C GLU A 182 8.49 -3.61 21.21
N ASP A 183 7.50 -4.04 20.45
CA ASP A 183 6.11 -4.08 20.88
C ASP A 183 5.73 -5.49 21.33
N SER A 184 5.13 -5.59 22.48
CA SER A 184 4.63 -6.78 23.15
C SER A 184 3.54 -7.58 22.40
N ASP A 185 3.40 -7.35 21.09
CA ASP A 185 2.49 -8.10 20.22
C ASP A 185 3.33 -8.89 19.21
N PRO A 186 3.80 -10.07 19.58
CA PRO A 186 4.48 -10.94 18.64
C PRO A 186 3.52 -11.19 17.47
N ILE A 187 4.01 -11.07 16.24
CA ILE A 187 3.40 -11.77 15.13
C ILE A 187 3.55 -13.23 15.53
N GLY A 188 2.69 -13.64 16.43
CA GLY A 188 2.78 -14.94 17.03
C GLY A 188 2.58 -15.94 15.93
N THR A 189 3.48 -16.88 15.89
CA THR A 189 3.40 -18.11 15.13
C THR A 189 2.44 -18.05 13.95
N TYR A 190 3.03 -17.88 12.77
CA TYR A 190 2.33 -18.14 11.52
C TYR A 190 1.87 -19.60 11.56
N GLU A 191 0.56 -19.82 11.60
CA GLU A 191 0.00 -21.13 11.35
C GLU A 191 -0.15 -21.37 9.86
#